data_1b7e0f1d092fc87fb042d757e8e4f843
#
_entry.id   1b7e0f1d092fc87fb042d757e8e4f843
#
_cell.length_a   1.000
_cell.length_b   1.000
_cell.length_c   1.000
_cell.angle_alpha   90.00
_cell.angle_beta   90.00
_cell.angle_gamma   90.00
#
_symmetry.space_group_name_H-M   'P 1'
#
loop_
_entity.id
_entity.type
_entity.pdbx_description
1 polymer ?
#
loop_
_entity_poly.entity_id
_entity_poly.type
_entity_poly.pdbx_seq_one_letter_code
_entity_poly.pdbx_strand_id
1 'polypeptide(L)'
;EDLKTGVISPSAYARFANPLPEKTKSVETGIEMMFLDNRLNLDLTYYNSKMQDLYMIATNASGLSEPVNSGKVRNQGIEATVGYNFRFGKNWSWKTSYNVSFNDNKILETSYEEDGSEKLIYNDLMGVRVRYRKGGSIGDMYVTDFKRDENGHYVLDSNGTPQLETEANKQYGVYAGNMN
;
A
#
# COMPACT_ATOMS: atom_id res chain seq x y z
N GLU A 1 -29.11 11.68 7.42
CA GLU A 1 -30.31 12.54 7.41
C GLU A 1 -31.51 11.72 7.87
N ASP A 2 -32.02 11.98 9.04
CA ASP A 2 -33.26 11.35 9.53
C ASP A 2 -34.46 12.17 9.06
N LEU A 3 -35.00 11.78 7.94
CA LEU A 3 -36.13 12.46 7.30
C LEU A 3 -37.44 12.45 8.13
N LYS A 4 -37.49 11.63 9.19
CA LYS A 4 -38.67 11.55 10.08
C LYS A 4 -38.64 12.58 11.20
N THR A 5 -37.48 12.98 11.64
CA THR A 5 -37.32 13.91 12.78
C THR A 5 -36.82 15.28 12.36
N GLY A 6 -36.42 15.47 11.09
CA GLY A 6 -35.83 16.71 10.61
C GLY A 6 -34.46 17.02 11.25
N VAL A 7 -33.87 16.06 11.96
CA VAL A 7 -32.55 16.20 12.56
C VAL A 7 -31.51 15.81 11.52
N ILE A 8 -30.67 16.75 11.14
CA ILE A 8 -29.49 16.51 10.35
C ILE A 8 -28.44 15.92 11.29
N SER A 9 -28.15 14.64 11.18
CA SER A 9 -27.01 14.05 11.88
C SER A 9 -25.74 14.78 11.47
N PRO A 10 -24.92 15.26 12.40
CA PRO A 10 -23.63 15.84 12.04
C PRO A 10 -22.84 14.80 11.26
N SER A 11 -22.21 15.22 10.17
CA SER A 11 -21.33 14.37 9.39
C SER A 11 -20.30 13.75 10.34
N ALA A 12 -20.13 12.42 10.25
CA ALA A 12 -19.09 11.71 11.00
C ALA A 12 -17.67 12.11 10.57
N TYR A 13 -17.55 12.99 9.59
CA TYR A 13 -16.29 13.50 9.08
C TYR A 13 -16.03 14.89 9.63
N ALA A 14 -14.86 15.09 10.21
CA ALA A 14 -14.35 16.42 10.52
C ALA A 14 -14.16 17.23 9.24
N ARG A 15 -14.33 18.56 9.33
CA ARG A 15 -14.10 19.44 8.18
C ARG A 15 -12.62 19.47 7.85
N PHE A 16 -12.31 19.32 6.56
CA PHE A 16 -10.96 19.52 6.04
C PHE A 16 -10.68 21.03 5.99
N ALA A 17 -9.96 21.53 6.99
CA ALA A 17 -9.80 22.99 7.19
C ALA A 17 -8.95 23.65 6.10
N ASN A 18 -7.87 23.01 5.64
CA ASN A 18 -6.94 23.54 4.65
C ASN A 18 -6.46 22.42 3.73
N PRO A 19 -7.19 22.08 2.66
CA PRO A 19 -6.75 21.06 1.72
C PRO A 19 -5.50 21.53 0.95
N LEU A 20 -4.46 20.72 0.99
CA LEU A 20 -3.24 20.93 0.20
C LEU A 20 -3.29 20.05 -1.06
N PRO A 21 -2.77 20.51 -2.19
CA PRO A 21 -2.64 19.67 -3.36
C PRO A 21 -1.56 18.60 -3.15
N GLU A 22 -1.85 17.39 -3.55
CA GLU A 22 -0.85 16.33 -3.62
C GLU A 22 0.26 16.72 -4.59
N LYS A 23 1.50 16.42 -4.24
CA LYS A 23 2.68 16.72 -5.04
C LYS A 23 3.46 15.46 -5.33
N THR A 24 3.75 15.22 -6.59
CA THR A 24 4.60 14.11 -7.02
C THR A 24 5.87 14.65 -7.68
N LYS A 25 7.01 14.10 -7.25
CA LYS A 25 8.31 14.30 -7.91
C LYS A 25 8.82 12.96 -8.38
N SER A 26 9.03 12.82 -9.67
CA SER A 26 9.52 11.58 -10.28
C SER A 26 10.82 11.84 -11.04
N VAL A 27 11.70 10.86 -10.96
CA VAL A 27 12.88 10.72 -11.81
C VAL A 27 12.82 9.36 -12.45
N GLU A 28 12.98 9.33 -13.75
CA GLU A 28 13.03 8.10 -14.55
C GLU A 28 14.23 8.18 -15.47
N THR A 29 14.94 7.07 -15.60
CA THR A 29 16.05 6.91 -16.53
C THR A 29 16.03 5.51 -17.11
N GLY A 30 16.28 5.42 -18.39
CA GLY A 30 16.27 4.14 -19.09
C GLY A 30 17.38 4.06 -20.14
N ILE A 31 17.64 2.86 -20.57
CA ILE A 31 18.56 2.56 -21.66
C ILE A 31 17.92 1.51 -22.56
N GLU A 32 17.86 1.81 -23.84
CA GLU A 32 17.47 0.88 -24.88
C GLU A 32 18.69 0.46 -25.67
N MET A 33 18.84 -0.82 -25.91
CA MET A 33 19.95 -1.37 -26.67
C MET A 33 19.44 -2.38 -27.69
N MET A 34 20.02 -2.36 -28.88
CA MET A 34 19.73 -3.28 -29.96
C MET A 34 21.02 -3.96 -30.44
N PHE A 35 20.99 -5.27 -30.53
CA PHE A 35 22.11 -6.08 -30.95
C PHE A 35 21.72 -7.07 -32.04
N LEU A 36 22.71 -7.67 -32.69
CA LEU A 36 22.55 -8.74 -33.68
C LEU A 36 21.61 -8.35 -34.83
N ASP A 37 21.88 -7.23 -35.48
CA ASP A 37 21.01 -6.66 -36.52
C ASP A 37 19.55 -6.53 -36.09
N ASN A 38 19.34 -5.92 -34.92
CA ASN A 38 18.02 -5.69 -34.32
C ASN A 38 17.23 -6.97 -33.96
N ARG A 39 17.94 -8.08 -33.77
CA ARG A 39 17.30 -9.33 -33.33
C ARG A 39 17.18 -9.42 -31.83
N LEU A 40 18.16 -8.87 -31.09
CA LEU A 40 18.11 -8.80 -29.62
C LEU A 40 17.87 -7.37 -29.21
N ASN A 41 16.77 -7.14 -28.49
CA ASN A 41 16.39 -5.87 -27.91
C ASN A 41 16.46 -5.99 -26.38
N LEU A 42 17.11 -5.03 -25.74
CA LEU A 42 17.16 -4.86 -24.29
C LEU A 42 16.64 -3.48 -23.96
N ASP A 43 15.72 -3.43 -23.02
CA ASP A 43 15.22 -2.20 -22.43
C ASP A 43 15.34 -2.32 -20.91
N LEU A 44 15.94 -1.34 -20.27
CA LEU A 44 16.12 -1.28 -18.83
C LEU A 44 15.74 0.11 -18.35
N THR A 45 14.76 0.20 -17.48
CA THR A 45 14.27 1.44 -16.89
C THR A 45 14.36 1.39 -15.37
N TYR A 46 14.87 2.45 -14.77
CA TYR A 46 14.81 2.71 -13.34
C TYR A 46 13.93 3.93 -13.10
N TYR A 47 13.04 3.85 -12.13
CA TYR A 47 12.22 4.97 -11.69
C TYR A 47 12.26 5.16 -10.17
N ASN A 48 12.09 6.41 -9.75
CA ASN A 48 11.92 6.80 -8.35
C ASN A 48 10.93 7.95 -8.28
N SER A 49 9.80 7.71 -7.66
CA SER A 49 8.73 8.69 -7.47
C SER A 49 8.49 8.93 -5.98
N LYS A 50 8.36 10.18 -5.58
CA LYS A 50 8.00 10.59 -4.22
C LYS A 50 6.75 11.43 -4.27
N MET A 51 5.73 10.96 -3.56
CA MET A 51 4.46 11.66 -3.36
C MET A 51 4.46 12.30 -1.98
N GLN A 52 3.93 13.51 -1.88
CA GLN A 52 3.82 14.30 -0.65
C GLN A 52 2.42 14.87 -0.53
N ASP A 53 2.02 15.20 0.69
CA ASP A 53 0.73 15.81 1.00
C ASP A 53 -0.45 14.95 0.54
N LEU A 54 -0.31 13.61 0.64
CA LEU A 54 -1.36 12.67 0.24
C LEU A 54 -2.65 12.95 1.00
N TYR A 55 -3.77 12.97 0.28
CA TYR A 55 -5.08 13.00 0.88
C TYR A 55 -5.41 11.60 1.43
N MET A 56 -5.66 11.55 2.73
CA MET A 56 -6.03 10.33 3.44
C MET A 56 -7.16 10.60 4.40
N ILE A 57 -7.86 9.56 4.81
CA ILE A 57 -8.82 9.62 5.91
C ILE A 57 -8.19 8.94 7.11
N ALA A 58 -7.94 9.72 8.15
CA ALA A 58 -7.42 9.24 9.42
C ALA A 58 -8.56 9.05 10.42
N THR A 59 -8.39 8.14 11.36
CA THR A 59 -9.27 8.02 12.52
C THR A 59 -8.57 8.63 13.72
N ASN A 60 -9.20 9.64 14.33
CA ASN A 60 -8.65 10.29 15.50
C ASN A 60 -8.89 9.46 16.78
N ALA A 61 -8.32 9.90 17.90
CA ALA A 61 -8.44 9.22 19.20
C ALA A 61 -9.89 9.05 19.69
N SER A 62 -10.81 9.88 19.21
CA SER A 62 -12.26 9.77 19.51
C SER A 62 -13.03 8.83 18.58
N GLY A 63 -12.34 8.17 17.65
CA GLY A 63 -12.95 7.27 16.67
C GLY A 63 -13.63 7.96 15.48
N LEU A 64 -13.49 9.29 15.34
CA LEU A 64 -14.04 10.04 14.22
C LEU A 64 -13.10 10.04 13.04
N SER A 65 -13.65 9.89 11.85
CA SER A 65 -12.91 10.00 10.60
C SER A 65 -12.65 11.46 10.25
N GLU A 66 -11.41 11.79 9.98
CA GLU A 66 -11.00 13.12 9.54
C GLU A 66 -10.13 13.06 8.29
N PRO A 67 -10.38 13.92 7.31
CA PRO A 67 -9.50 14.05 6.14
C PRO A 67 -8.22 14.77 6.54
N VAL A 68 -7.10 14.24 6.11
CA VAL A 68 -5.75 14.79 6.36
C VAL A 68 -4.94 14.83 5.07
N ASN A 69 -4.18 15.90 4.88
CA ASN A 69 -3.09 15.92 3.90
C ASN A 69 -1.81 15.56 4.62
N SER A 70 -1.45 14.32 4.60
CA SER A 70 -0.27 13.87 5.28
C SER A 70 0.31 12.65 4.61
N GLY A 71 1.57 12.48 4.84
CA GLY A 71 2.29 11.34 4.35
C GLY A 71 3.21 11.68 3.18
N LYS A 72 4.29 10.96 3.20
CA LYS A 72 5.22 10.83 2.09
C LYS A 72 5.33 9.38 1.73
N VAL A 73 5.20 9.09 0.45
CA VAL A 73 5.36 7.75 -0.09
C VAL A 73 6.44 7.80 -1.15
N ARG A 74 7.34 6.84 -1.10
CA ARG A 74 8.30 6.58 -2.15
C ARG A 74 7.89 5.32 -2.89
N ASN A 75 7.89 5.40 -4.19
CA ASN A 75 7.72 4.27 -5.09
C ASN A 75 8.93 4.24 -6.03
N GLN A 76 9.71 3.17 -6.00
CA GLN A 76 10.88 3.02 -6.85
C GLN A 76 10.94 1.60 -7.41
N GLY A 77 11.53 1.47 -8.59
CA GLY A 77 11.63 0.16 -9.19
C GLY A 77 12.53 0.12 -10.39
N ILE A 78 12.67 -1.10 -10.88
CA ILE A 78 13.42 -1.43 -12.08
C ILE A 78 12.51 -2.26 -12.97
N GLU A 79 12.45 -1.90 -14.24
CA GLU A 79 11.77 -2.65 -15.29
C GLU A 79 12.78 -3.06 -16.33
N ALA A 80 12.72 -4.31 -16.75
CA ALA A 80 13.59 -4.84 -17.78
C ALA A 80 12.78 -5.63 -18.81
N THR A 81 13.03 -5.36 -20.07
CA THR A 81 12.48 -6.11 -21.20
C THR A 81 13.60 -6.68 -22.03
N VAL A 82 13.52 -7.97 -22.32
CA VAL A 82 14.44 -8.68 -23.24
C VAL A 82 13.61 -9.28 -24.37
N GLY A 83 13.85 -8.83 -25.58
CA GLY A 83 13.18 -9.34 -26.77
C GLY A 83 14.16 -10.00 -27.74
N TYR A 84 13.79 -11.12 -28.31
CA TYR A 84 14.57 -11.77 -29.36
C TYR A 84 13.70 -12.18 -30.55
N ASN A 85 14.25 -11.94 -31.75
CA ASN A 85 13.60 -12.28 -33.00
C ASN A 85 14.40 -13.38 -33.70
N PHE A 86 13.92 -14.62 -33.61
CA PHE A 86 14.45 -15.76 -34.32
C PHE A 86 14.00 -15.71 -35.78
N ARG A 87 14.91 -15.93 -36.72
CA ARG A 87 14.62 -16.09 -38.14
C ARG A 87 15.04 -17.46 -38.60
N PHE A 88 14.11 -18.21 -39.16
CA PHE A 88 14.32 -19.57 -39.66
C PHE A 88 14.11 -19.58 -41.18
N GLY A 89 15.19 -19.60 -41.94
CA GLY A 89 15.14 -19.53 -43.40
C GLY A 89 14.57 -18.20 -43.91
N LYS A 90 13.85 -18.23 -45.04
CA LYS A 90 13.35 -17.02 -45.71
C LYS A 90 11.94 -16.58 -45.23
N ASN A 91 11.14 -17.51 -44.72
CA ASN A 91 9.69 -17.30 -44.55
C ASN A 91 9.20 -17.44 -43.11
N TRP A 92 10.02 -17.80 -42.14
CA TRP A 92 9.63 -18.01 -40.75
C TRP A 92 10.36 -17.08 -39.81
N SER A 93 9.62 -16.43 -38.94
CA SER A 93 10.18 -15.68 -37.81
C SER A 93 9.38 -15.95 -36.57
N TRP A 94 10.06 -15.99 -35.43
CA TRP A 94 9.43 -16.08 -34.12
C TRP A 94 9.99 -14.97 -33.23
N LYS A 95 9.09 -14.13 -32.70
CA LYS A 95 9.44 -13.10 -31.71
C LYS A 95 9.06 -13.59 -30.32
N THR A 96 9.98 -13.47 -29.39
CA THR A 96 9.73 -13.69 -27.96
C THR A 96 10.16 -12.46 -27.18
N SER A 97 9.45 -12.18 -26.08
CA SER A 97 9.77 -11.09 -25.16
C SER A 97 9.52 -11.52 -23.73
N TYR A 98 10.44 -11.15 -22.84
CA TYR A 98 10.36 -11.36 -21.40
C TYR A 98 10.41 -9.99 -20.73
N ASN A 99 9.42 -9.74 -19.87
CA ASN A 99 9.35 -8.53 -19.05
C ASN A 99 9.51 -8.93 -17.59
N VAL A 100 10.34 -8.20 -16.86
CA VAL A 100 10.55 -8.38 -15.43
C VAL A 100 10.46 -7.01 -14.79
N SER A 101 9.71 -6.88 -13.73
CA SER A 101 9.62 -5.66 -12.95
C SER A 101 9.79 -5.93 -11.46
N PHE A 102 10.49 -5.04 -10.78
CA PHE A 102 10.61 -4.99 -9.33
C PHE A 102 10.14 -3.63 -8.86
N ASN A 103 9.25 -3.61 -7.90
CA ASN A 103 8.72 -2.40 -7.30
C ASN A 103 8.92 -2.42 -5.79
N ASP A 104 9.44 -1.33 -5.21
CA ASP A 104 9.54 -1.09 -3.77
C ASP A 104 8.74 0.16 -3.43
N ASN A 105 7.65 -0.05 -2.70
CA ASN A 105 6.80 1.01 -2.19
C ASN A 105 7.03 1.17 -0.69
N LYS A 106 7.28 2.39 -0.23
CA LYS A 106 7.53 2.66 1.19
C LYS A 106 6.90 3.95 1.65
N ILE A 107 6.16 3.87 2.74
CA ILE A 107 5.62 5.03 3.45
C ILE A 107 6.75 5.62 4.29
N LEU A 108 7.14 6.85 3.97
CA LEU A 108 8.24 7.57 4.64
C LEU A 108 7.75 8.38 5.83
N GLU A 109 6.56 8.96 5.72
CA GLU A 109 5.93 9.79 6.73
C GLU A 109 4.42 9.57 6.71
N THR A 110 3.79 9.66 7.88
CA THR A 110 2.33 9.62 8.09
C THR A 110 1.92 10.83 8.92
N SER A 111 0.65 10.92 9.31
CA SER A 111 0.14 11.91 10.26
C SER A 111 0.42 11.50 11.70
N TYR A 112 0.56 12.52 12.56
CA TYR A 112 0.77 12.34 13.98
C TYR A 112 -0.31 13.09 14.77
N GLU A 113 -0.67 12.58 15.95
CA GLU A 113 -1.47 13.27 16.94
C GLU A 113 -0.65 14.37 17.62
N GLU A 114 -1.31 15.24 18.40
CA GLU A 114 -0.63 16.30 19.14
C GLU A 114 0.36 15.77 20.19
N ASP A 115 0.12 14.57 20.71
CA ASP A 115 1.01 13.87 21.65
C ASP A 115 2.22 13.19 20.98
N GLY A 116 2.33 13.29 19.65
CA GLY A 116 3.39 12.69 18.86
C GLY A 116 3.18 11.22 18.50
N SER A 117 2.08 10.61 18.87
CA SER A 117 1.70 9.28 18.41
C SER A 117 1.28 9.28 16.95
N GLU A 118 1.53 8.18 16.24
CA GLU A 118 1.15 8.05 14.83
C GLU A 118 -0.37 7.89 14.71
N LYS A 119 -1.01 8.75 13.91
CA LYS A 119 -2.45 8.64 13.63
C LYS A 119 -2.75 7.34 12.93
N LEU A 120 -3.86 6.74 13.33
CA LEU A 120 -4.38 5.55 12.67
C LEU A 120 -4.97 5.90 11.31
N ILE A 121 -4.31 5.46 10.27
CA ILE A 121 -4.81 5.56 8.91
C ILE A 121 -5.01 4.14 8.40
N TYR A 122 -6.27 3.76 8.20
CA TYR A 122 -6.60 2.45 7.68
C TYR A 122 -7.85 2.51 6.81
N ASN A 123 -7.95 1.55 5.91
CA ASN A 123 -9.16 1.30 5.13
C ASN A 123 -9.64 -0.11 5.48
N ASP A 124 -10.87 -0.23 5.95
CA ASP A 124 -11.45 -1.52 6.30
C ASP A 124 -12.21 -2.08 5.10
N LEU A 125 -11.74 -3.18 4.58
CA LEU A 125 -12.33 -3.86 3.43
C LEU A 125 -12.71 -5.28 3.83
N MET A 126 -13.98 -5.51 4.16
CA MET A 126 -14.53 -6.84 4.48
C MET A 126 -13.74 -7.61 5.56
N GLY A 127 -13.28 -6.91 6.63
CA GLY A 127 -12.51 -7.53 7.71
C GLY A 127 -11.00 -7.60 7.47
N VAL A 128 -10.53 -7.15 6.32
CA VAL A 128 -9.12 -6.92 6.03
C VAL A 128 -8.84 -5.42 6.16
N ARG A 129 -7.86 -5.05 6.97
CA ARG A 129 -7.46 -3.65 7.14
C ARG A 129 -6.20 -3.37 6.36
N VAL A 130 -6.30 -2.49 5.37
CA VAL A 130 -5.13 -1.89 4.74
C VAL A 130 -4.68 -0.74 5.62
N ARG A 131 -3.50 -0.86 6.22
CA ARG A 131 -2.99 0.10 7.19
C ARG A 131 -1.79 0.86 6.64
N TYR A 132 -1.83 2.17 6.80
CA TYR A 132 -0.74 3.07 6.43
C TYR A 132 0.07 3.42 7.66
N ARG A 133 1.32 3.00 7.73
CA ARG A 133 2.26 3.33 8.81
C ARG A 133 3.63 3.64 8.26
N LYS A 134 4.37 4.46 8.99
CA LYS A 134 5.76 4.76 8.63
C LYS A 134 6.60 3.49 8.55
N GLY A 135 7.33 3.35 7.45
CA GLY A 135 8.18 2.19 7.19
C GLY A 135 7.48 0.99 6.54
N GLY A 136 6.14 0.97 6.52
CA GLY A 136 5.34 -0.01 5.77
C GLY A 136 5.15 0.38 4.31
N SER A 137 4.30 -0.36 3.62
CA SER A 137 3.89 -0.13 2.23
C SER A 137 2.41 0.24 2.14
N ILE A 138 2.01 0.90 1.05
CA ILE A 138 0.60 1.26 0.80
C ILE A 138 -0.31 0.03 0.78
N GLY A 139 0.18 -1.11 0.34
CA GLY A 139 -0.59 -2.34 0.22
C GLY A 139 -0.52 -3.27 1.44
N ASP A 140 0.03 -2.83 2.57
CA ASP A 140 0.15 -3.69 3.76
C ASP A 140 -1.21 -4.02 4.35
N MET A 141 -1.51 -5.32 4.39
CA MET A 141 -2.77 -5.86 4.90
C MET A 141 -2.60 -6.42 6.31
N TYR A 142 -3.60 -6.17 7.13
CA TYR A 142 -3.71 -6.69 8.50
C TYR A 142 -5.06 -7.36 8.68
N VAL A 143 -5.04 -8.51 9.34
CA VAL A 143 -6.25 -9.29 9.63
C VAL A 143 -6.35 -9.55 11.12
N THR A 144 -7.56 -9.76 11.61
CA THR A 144 -7.76 -10.28 12.96
C THR A 144 -7.33 -11.74 12.97
N ASP A 145 -6.47 -12.13 13.90
CA ASP A 145 -6.03 -13.51 14.09
C ASP A 145 -6.28 -13.96 15.53
N PHE A 146 -6.19 -15.23 15.73
CA PHE A 146 -6.34 -15.86 17.04
C PHE A 146 -4.98 -16.03 17.70
N LYS A 147 -4.96 -15.85 19.02
CA LYS A 147 -3.79 -16.07 19.84
C LYS A 147 -3.32 -17.51 19.76
N ARG A 148 -2.02 -17.72 19.61
CA ARG A 148 -1.38 -19.03 19.57
C ARG A 148 -0.35 -19.17 20.67
N ASP A 149 -0.21 -20.39 21.20
CA ASP A 149 0.84 -20.76 22.13
C ASP A 149 2.20 -20.96 21.40
N GLU A 150 3.23 -21.30 22.16
CA GLU A 150 4.59 -21.55 21.64
C GLU A 150 4.64 -22.75 20.66
N ASN A 151 3.67 -23.65 20.71
CA ASN A 151 3.55 -24.80 19.82
C ASN A 151 2.65 -24.55 18.60
N GLY A 152 2.09 -23.32 18.49
CA GLY A 152 1.23 -22.92 17.39
C GLY A 152 -0.25 -23.30 17.56
N HIS A 153 -0.66 -23.86 18.71
CA HIS A 153 -2.07 -24.17 18.99
C HIS A 153 -2.84 -22.92 19.41
N TYR A 154 -4.15 -22.90 19.14
CA TYR A 154 -5.01 -21.81 19.59
C TYR A 154 -5.12 -21.77 21.11
N VAL A 155 -4.94 -20.59 21.68
CA VAL A 155 -5.23 -20.34 23.10
C VAL A 155 -6.75 -20.17 23.24
N LEU A 156 -7.38 -21.00 24.09
CA LEU A 156 -8.81 -20.96 24.30
C LEU A 156 -9.13 -20.19 25.59
N ASP A 157 -10.32 -19.60 25.63
CA ASP A 157 -10.88 -19.02 26.85
C ASP A 157 -11.52 -20.11 27.75
N SER A 158 -12.12 -19.71 28.87
CA SER A 158 -12.80 -20.61 29.80
C SER A 158 -13.99 -21.37 29.20
N ASN A 159 -14.51 -20.92 28.07
CA ASN A 159 -15.64 -21.50 27.36
C ASN A 159 -15.19 -22.38 26.16
N GLY A 160 -13.87 -22.50 25.94
CA GLY A 160 -13.31 -23.25 24.83
C GLY A 160 -13.31 -22.47 23.50
N THR A 161 -13.51 -21.15 23.53
CA THR A 161 -13.49 -20.29 22.33
C THR A 161 -12.08 -19.75 22.09
N PRO A 162 -11.56 -19.78 20.86
CA PRO A 162 -10.26 -19.18 20.55
C PRO A 162 -10.20 -17.70 20.91
N GLN A 163 -9.17 -17.30 21.66
CA GLN A 163 -8.94 -15.91 22.03
C GLN A 163 -8.38 -15.14 20.84
N LEU A 164 -8.83 -13.88 20.69
CA LEU A 164 -8.26 -12.98 19.71
C LEU A 164 -6.87 -12.48 20.15
N GLU A 165 -6.00 -12.24 19.17
CA GLU A 165 -4.72 -11.61 19.43
C GLU A 165 -4.93 -10.13 19.77
N THR A 166 -4.64 -9.74 21.01
CA THR A 166 -4.90 -8.39 21.54
C THR A 166 -3.66 -7.69 22.07
N GLU A 167 -2.46 -8.25 21.84
CA GLU A 167 -1.25 -7.55 22.24
C GLU A 167 -1.19 -6.12 21.65
N ALA A 168 -0.66 -5.17 22.43
CA ALA A 168 -0.64 -3.76 22.05
C ALA A 168 -0.01 -3.48 20.67
N ASN A 169 1.01 -4.25 20.31
CA ASN A 169 1.65 -4.17 18.98
C ASN A 169 0.81 -4.79 17.87
N LYS A 170 -0.23 -5.56 18.20
CA LYS A 170 -1.15 -6.24 17.30
C LYS A 170 -2.59 -5.70 17.43
N GLN A 171 -2.77 -4.59 18.12
CA GLN A 171 -4.06 -3.91 18.30
C GLN A 171 -4.83 -3.72 16.99
N TYR A 172 -4.13 -3.67 15.87
CA TYR A 172 -4.67 -3.42 14.55
C TYR A 172 -4.69 -4.65 13.64
N GLY A 173 -4.43 -5.81 14.21
CA GLY A 173 -4.36 -7.08 13.51
C GLY A 173 -2.93 -7.57 13.26
N VAL A 174 -2.85 -8.77 12.77
CA VAL A 174 -1.61 -9.44 12.38
C VAL A 174 -1.32 -9.14 10.92
N TYR A 175 -0.08 -8.83 10.60
CA TYR A 175 0.34 -8.60 9.22
C TYR A 175 0.09 -9.86 8.38
N ALA A 176 -0.72 -9.72 7.35
CA ALA A 176 -1.14 -10.83 6.48
C ALA A 176 -0.43 -10.84 5.12
N GLY A 177 0.27 -9.76 4.77
CA GLY A 177 0.96 -9.64 3.50
C GLY A 177 0.80 -8.27 2.86
N ASN A 178 1.25 -8.15 1.63
CA ASN A 178 1.19 -6.93 0.83
C ASN A 178 0.52 -7.22 -0.51
N MET A 179 -0.32 -6.29 -0.99
CA MET A 179 -1.03 -6.39 -2.27
C MET A 179 -0.21 -5.90 -3.48
N ASN A 180 1.00 -5.36 -3.25
CA ASN A 180 1.86 -4.84 -4.32
C ASN A 180 2.80 -5.91 -4.87
#